data_b3517da2c92f1a28fe8f3a5d32790ffc
#
_entry.id   b3517da2c92f1a28fe8f3a5d32790ffc
#
_cell.length_a   1.000
_cell.length_b   1.000
_cell.length_c   1.000
_cell.angle_alpha   90.00
_cell.angle_beta   90.00
_cell.angle_gamma   90.00
#
_symmetry.space_group_name_H-M   'P 1'
#
loop_
_entity.id
_entity.type
_entity.pdbx_description
1 polymer ?
#
loop_
_entity_poly.entity_id
_entity_poly.type
_entity_poly.pdbx_seq_one_letter_code
_entity_poly.pdbx_strand_id
1 'polypeptide(L)'
;MLRDLAIPDFLDKLNSSEPTPGGGGCAALNGAIAAGLIQMVCNVTTNKMLKKEQPVDKELVKTVLVAKNYQDELLRLIDLDAEAFGIVINSYKLPKSTDGEKAARVLGISEACKKACKPPLDTLDICVKLLPLARTSIERGDKNVVSDGYVAGRMLLACIWSAVYNVNINTGLSLIHI
;
A
#
# COMPACT_ATOMS: atom_id res chain seq x y z
N MET A 1 15.55 4.36 3.27
CA MET A 1 14.42 3.45 2.91
C MET A 1 13.68 4.03 1.70
N LEU A 2 12.93 3.24 0.93
CA LEU A 2 12.18 3.75 -0.24
C LEU A 2 11.15 4.81 0.15
N ARG A 3 10.47 4.62 1.29
CA ARG A 3 9.47 5.54 1.82
C ARG A 3 10.04 6.92 2.24
N ASP A 4 11.35 7.03 2.43
CA ASP A 4 12.02 8.26 2.87
C ASP A 4 12.58 9.07 1.69
N LEU A 5 12.45 8.55 0.46
CA LEU A 5 12.89 9.23 -0.74
C LEU A 5 11.99 10.44 -1.04
N ALA A 6 12.58 11.49 -1.58
CA ALA A 6 11.80 12.55 -2.22
C ALA A 6 11.04 11.97 -3.43
N ILE A 7 9.89 12.55 -3.78
CA ILE A 7 9.07 12.06 -4.89
C ILE A 7 9.86 11.89 -6.19
N PRO A 8 10.70 12.85 -6.62
CA PRO A 8 11.50 12.68 -7.83
C PRO A 8 12.45 11.48 -7.73
N ASP A 9 13.15 11.31 -6.60
CA ASP A 9 14.12 10.23 -6.39
C ASP A 9 13.42 8.85 -6.39
N PHE A 10 12.22 8.77 -5.83
CA PHE A 10 11.40 7.55 -5.88
C PHE A 10 11.01 7.20 -7.32
N LEU A 11 10.61 8.20 -8.11
CA LEU A 11 10.22 8.02 -9.50
C LEU A 11 11.42 7.66 -10.39
N ASP A 12 12.58 8.26 -10.17
CA ASP A 12 13.81 7.93 -10.88
C ASP A 12 14.24 6.48 -10.59
N LYS A 13 14.12 6.06 -9.33
CA LYS A 13 14.40 4.67 -8.96
C LYS A 13 13.37 3.70 -9.57
N LEU A 14 12.09 4.05 -9.58
CA LEU A 14 11.03 3.26 -10.22
C LEU A 14 11.24 3.11 -11.73
N ASN A 15 11.76 4.15 -12.39
CA ASN A 15 12.05 4.18 -13.83
C ASN A 15 13.37 3.46 -14.20
N SER A 16 14.15 3.01 -13.22
CA SER A 16 15.41 2.33 -13.46
C SER A 16 15.22 0.87 -13.89
N SER A 17 16.31 0.18 -14.22
CA SER A 17 16.32 -1.27 -14.47
C SER A 17 16.36 -2.10 -13.17
N GLU A 18 16.38 -1.47 -12.00
CA GLU A 18 16.34 -2.17 -10.74
C GLU A 18 14.95 -2.78 -10.47
N PRO A 19 14.88 -3.96 -9.85
CA PRO A 19 13.62 -4.66 -9.65
C PRO A 19 12.71 -4.02 -8.58
N THR A 20 13.20 -3.05 -7.82
CA THR A 20 12.46 -2.34 -6.76
C THR A 20 12.82 -0.85 -6.72
N PRO A 21 11.84 0.05 -6.45
CA PRO A 21 10.43 -0.23 -6.17
C PRO A 21 9.69 -0.77 -7.39
N GLY A 22 8.66 -1.59 -7.15
CA GLY A 22 7.79 -2.13 -8.19
C GLY A 22 6.31 -1.83 -7.92
N GLY A 23 5.44 -2.61 -8.58
CA GLY A 23 3.99 -2.43 -8.49
C GLY A 23 3.41 -2.52 -7.09
N GLY A 24 3.97 -3.38 -6.21
CA GLY A 24 3.52 -3.54 -4.83
C GLY A 24 3.83 -2.30 -3.99
N GLY A 25 5.06 -1.80 -4.05
CA GLY A 25 5.44 -0.54 -3.40
C GLY A 25 4.63 0.65 -3.92
N CYS A 26 4.36 0.71 -5.24
CA CYS A 26 3.49 1.75 -5.83
C CYS A 26 2.04 1.64 -5.35
N ALA A 27 1.51 0.41 -5.18
CA ALA A 27 0.18 0.21 -4.62
C ALA A 27 0.09 0.75 -3.19
N ALA A 28 1.07 0.41 -2.33
CA ALA A 28 1.12 0.89 -0.96
C ALA A 28 1.23 2.43 -0.89
N LEU A 29 2.07 3.04 -1.72
CA LEU A 29 2.18 4.51 -1.83
C LEU A 29 0.85 5.15 -2.23
N ASN A 30 0.15 4.59 -3.22
CA ASN A 30 -1.15 5.08 -3.67
C ASN A 30 -2.19 5.03 -2.52
N GLY A 31 -2.22 3.95 -1.76
CA GLY A 31 -3.05 3.83 -0.57
C GLY A 31 -2.71 4.86 0.52
N ALA A 32 -1.41 5.11 0.75
CA ALA A 32 -0.95 6.11 1.72
C ALA A 32 -1.36 7.55 1.31
N ILE A 33 -1.32 7.87 0.01
CA ILE A 33 -1.80 9.15 -0.52
C ILE A 33 -3.31 9.28 -0.31
N ALA A 34 -4.08 8.22 -0.60
CA ALA A 34 -5.52 8.20 -0.36
C ALA A 34 -5.88 8.44 1.11
N ALA A 35 -5.16 7.80 2.03
CA ALA A 35 -5.32 8.03 3.47
C ALA A 35 -5.01 9.49 3.86
N GLY A 36 -4.00 10.10 3.22
CA GLY A 36 -3.69 11.53 3.38
C GLY A 36 -4.83 12.45 2.95
N LEU A 37 -5.47 12.17 1.80
CA LEU A 37 -6.61 12.93 1.30
C LEU A 37 -7.82 12.82 2.24
N ILE A 38 -8.11 11.63 2.77
CA ILE A 38 -9.17 11.43 3.79
C ILE A 38 -8.92 12.34 5.00
N GLN A 39 -7.68 12.34 5.51
CA GLN A 39 -7.28 13.17 6.65
C GLN A 39 -7.44 14.66 6.31
N MET A 40 -7.00 15.08 5.14
CA MET A 40 -7.09 16.47 4.68
C MET A 40 -8.54 16.97 4.67
N VAL A 41 -9.46 16.22 4.06
CA VAL A 41 -10.90 16.57 4.04
C VAL A 41 -11.46 16.73 5.45
N CYS A 42 -11.17 15.77 6.34
CA CYS A 42 -11.62 15.81 7.72
C CYS A 42 -11.02 16.99 8.50
N ASN A 43 -9.73 17.26 8.34
CA ASN A 43 -9.03 18.35 9.03
C ASN A 43 -9.51 19.73 8.56
N VAL A 44 -9.66 19.94 7.24
CA VAL A 44 -10.21 21.19 6.70
C VAL A 44 -11.61 21.45 7.24
N THR A 45 -12.46 20.41 7.28
CA THR A 45 -13.81 20.50 7.79
C THR A 45 -13.83 20.87 9.29
N THR A 46 -13.05 20.15 10.09
CA THR A 46 -12.93 20.38 11.54
C THR A 46 -12.42 21.80 11.83
N ASN A 47 -11.39 22.26 11.13
CA ASN A 47 -10.85 23.61 11.28
C ASN A 47 -11.89 24.69 10.91
N LYS A 48 -12.74 24.43 9.91
CA LYS A 48 -13.83 25.35 9.54
C LYS A 48 -14.92 25.41 10.62
N MET A 49 -15.24 24.27 11.25
CA MET A 49 -16.17 24.21 12.38
C MET A 49 -15.65 25.04 13.57
N LEU A 50 -14.37 24.84 13.94
CA LEU A 50 -13.70 25.60 15.00
C LEU A 50 -13.73 27.12 14.76
N LYS A 51 -13.40 27.57 13.54
CA LYS A 51 -13.45 28.99 13.17
C LYS A 51 -14.84 29.62 13.25
N LYS A 52 -15.88 28.80 13.16
CA LYS A 52 -17.28 29.20 13.27
C LYS A 52 -17.88 28.98 14.67
N GLU A 53 -17.03 28.63 15.64
CA GLU A 53 -17.45 28.30 17.01
C GLU A 53 -18.52 27.18 17.07
N GLN A 54 -18.52 26.29 16.08
CA GLN A 54 -19.42 25.14 16.00
C GLN A 54 -18.83 23.93 16.72
N PRO A 55 -19.67 23.06 17.31
CA PRO A 55 -19.20 21.80 17.88
C PRO A 55 -18.46 20.96 16.84
N VAL A 56 -17.26 20.47 17.20
CA VAL A 56 -16.46 19.61 16.33
C VAL A 56 -17.10 18.23 16.21
N ASP A 57 -17.21 17.72 15.00
CA ASP A 57 -17.69 16.36 14.75
C ASP A 57 -16.61 15.34 15.18
N LYS A 58 -16.93 14.58 16.25
CA LYS A 58 -16.03 13.58 16.83
C LYS A 58 -15.69 12.44 15.85
N GLU A 59 -16.59 12.13 14.90
CA GLU A 59 -16.34 11.09 13.91
C GLU A 59 -15.28 11.52 12.90
N LEU A 60 -15.24 12.80 12.52
CA LEU A 60 -14.16 13.34 11.68
C LEU A 60 -12.81 13.26 12.40
N VAL A 61 -12.75 13.62 13.68
CA VAL A 61 -11.51 13.53 14.47
C VAL A 61 -11.02 12.09 14.57
N LYS A 62 -11.93 11.15 14.86
CA LYS A 62 -11.61 9.72 14.91
C LYS A 62 -11.13 9.21 13.54
N THR A 63 -11.77 9.64 12.45
CA THR A 63 -11.39 9.28 11.09
C THR A 63 -9.95 9.71 10.78
N VAL A 64 -9.54 10.91 11.16
CA VAL A 64 -8.15 11.39 10.99
C VAL A 64 -7.17 10.47 11.71
N LEU A 65 -7.42 10.14 12.97
CA LEU A 65 -6.51 9.30 13.77
C LEU A 65 -6.35 7.90 13.17
N VAL A 66 -7.46 7.28 12.78
CA VAL A 66 -7.43 5.93 12.20
C VAL A 66 -6.77 5.94 10.82
N ALA A 67 -7.09 6.92 9.97
CA ALA A 67 -6.48 7.06 8.65
C ALA A 67 -4.97 7.33 8.75
N LYS A 68 -4.52 8.08 9.78
CA LYS A 68 -3.08 8.32 10.01
C LYS A 68 -2.34 7.02 10.32
N ASN A 69 -2.89 6.18 11.19
CA ASN A 69 -2.27 4.89 11.52
C ASN A 69 -2.14 4.01 10.27
N TYR A 70 -3.19 3.91 9.46
CA TYR A 70 -3.14 3.16 8.21
C TYR A 70 -2.18 3.76 7.17
N GLN A 71 -2.07 5.09 7.11
CA GLN A 71 -1.08 5.76 6.27
C GLN A 71 0.35 5.34 6.65
N ASP A 72 0.67 5.33 7.94
CA ASP A 72 1.99 4.96 8.43
C ASP A 72 2.32 3.49 8.15
N GLU A 73 1.32 2.61 8.28
CA GLU A 73 1.49 1.20 7.90
C GLU A 73 1.69 1.03 6.39
N LEU A 74 0.93 1.72 5.56
CA LEU A 74 1.09 1.67 4.10
C LEU A 74 2.47 2.18 3.67
N LEU A 75 2.98 3.23 4.29
CA LEU A 75 4.35 3.71 4.04
C LEU A 75 5.40 2.64 4.41
N ARG A 76 5.22 1.89 5.49
CA ARG A 76 6.09 0.76 5.83
C ARG A 76 6.01 -0.37 4.81
N LEU A 77 4.83 -0.64 4.28
CA LEU A 77 4.63 -1.70 3.29
C LEU A 77 5.37 -1.45 1.97
N ILE A 78 5.72 -0.19 1.64
CA ILE A 78 6.59 0.13 0.50
C ILE A 78 7.96 -0.57 0.63
N ASP A 79 8.57 -0.47 1.82
CA ASP A 79 9.86 -1.08 2.08
C ASP A 79 9.77 -2.60 2.23
N LEU A 80 8.73 -3.08 2.92
CA LEU A 80 8.51 -4.51 3.13
C LEU A 80 8.25 -5.27 1.82
N ASP A 81 7.57 -4.66 0.85
CA ASP A 81 7.38 -5.23 -0.48
C ASP A 81 8.74 -5.40 -1.20
N ALA A 82 9.59 -4.38 -1.16
CA ALA A 82 10.91 -4.44 -1.75
C ALA A 82 11.82 -5.48 -1.07
N GLU A 83 11.79 -5.57 0.25
CA GLU A 83 12.54 -6.56 1.03
C GLU A 83 12.08 -7.99 0.69
N ALA A 84 10.76 -8.22 0.67
CA ALA A 84 10.18 -9.52 0.35
C ALA A 84 10.55 -9.95 -1.07
N PHE A 85 10.51 -9.04 -2.04
CA PHE A 85 10.93 -9.32 -3.41
C PHE A 85 12.43 -9.61 -3.51
N GLY A 86 13.27 -8.93 -2.73
CA GLY A 86 14.70 -9.23 -2.62
C GLY A 86 14.96 -10.68 -2.18
N ILE A 87 14.15 -11.22 -1.27
CA ILE A 87 14.22 -12.63 -0.84
C ILE A 87 13.88 -13.56 -2.02
N VAL A 88 12.86 -13.22 -2.81
CA VAL A 88 12.50 -13.99 -4.01
C VAL A 88 13.67 -14.03 -5.00
N ILE A 89 14.24 -12.87 -5.34
CA ILE A 89 15.39 -12.78 -6.25
C ILE A 89 16.59 -13.62 -5.74
N ASN A 90 16.85 -13.60 -4.45
CA ASN A 90 17.95 -14.39 -3.88
C ASN A 90 17.65 -15.90 -3.91
N SER A 91 16.40 -16.32 -3.78
CA SER A 91 16.04 -17.74 -3.92
C SER A 91 16.30 -18.30 -5.31
N TYR A 92 16.19 -17.46 -6.34
CA TYR A 92 16.55 -17.84 -7.71
C TYR A 92 18.06 -18.07 -7.94
N LYS A 93 18.92 -17.56 -7.04
CA LYS A 93 20.39 -17.76 -7.09
C LYS A 93 20.84 -19.04 -6.37
N LEU A 94 19.95 -19.79 -5.74
CA LEU A 94 20.27 -21.04 -5.07
C LEU A 94 20.89 -22.06 -6.05
N PRO A 95 21.82 -22.92 -5.60
CA PRO A 95 22.46 -23.96 -6.42
C PRO A 95 21.45 -24.86 -7.11
N LYS A 96 21.79 -25.39 -8.29
CA LYS A 96 20.93 -26.24 -9.14
C LYS A 96 21.68 -27.32 -9.89
N SER A 97 22.87 -27.69 -9.43
CA SER A 97 23.76 -28.64 -10.14
C SER A 97 23.36 -30.09 -9.87
N THR A 98 22.96 -30.43 -8.65
CA THR A 98 22.49 -31.77 -8.27
C THR A 98 20.97 -31.82 -8.14
N ASP A 99 20.36 -33.00 -8.15
CA ASP A 99 18.92 -33.16 -7.99
C ASP A 99 18.44 -32.74 -6.60
N GLY A 100 19.24 -32.93 -5.56
CA GLY A 100 18.97 -32.40 -4.21
C GLY A 100 18.97 -30.87 -4.18
N GLU A 101 19.94 -30.24 -4.83
CA GLU A 101 19.97 -28.77 -4.93
C GLU A 101 18.79 -28.22 -5.73
N LYS A 102 18.40 -28.88 -6.82
CA LYS A 102 17.20 -28.50 -7.60
C LYS A 102 15.96 -28.54 -6.74
N ALA A 103 15.75 -29.65 -6.01
CA ALA A 103 14.61 -29.80 -5.11
C ALA A 103 14.60 -28.73 -4.01
N ALA A 104 15.72 -28.48 -3.34
CA ALA A 104 15.86 -27.47 -2.31
C ALA A 104 15.59 -26.05 -2.88
N ARG A 105 16.08 -25.76 -4.09
CA ARG A 105 15.84 -24.49 -4.78
C ARG A 105 14.35 -24.27 -5.10
N VAL A 106 13.66 -25.28 -5.60
CA VAL A 106 12.21 -25.22 -5.88
C VAL A 106 11.43 -24.89 -4.62
N LEU A 107 11.71 -25.58 -3.51
CA LEU A 107 11.07 -25.29 -2.22
C LEU A 107 11.40 -23.88 -1.74
N GLY A 108 12.67 -23.47 -1.83
CA GLY A 108 13.11 -22.12 -1.43
C GLY A 108 12.40 -21.00 -2.21
N ILE A 109 12.24 -21.16 -3.53
CA ILE A 109 11.49 -20.20 -4.36
C ILE A 109 10.01 -20.17 -3.96
N SER A 110 9.38 -21.32 -3.82
CA SER A 110 7.97 -21.41 -3.41
C SER A 110 7.71 -20.70 -2.07
N GLU A 111 8.54 -20.97 -1.07
CA GLU A 111 8.43 -20.34 0.25
C GLU A 111 8.71 -18.83 0.21
N ALA A 112 9.68 -18.37 -0.59
CA ALA A 112 9.94 -16.96 -0.79
C ALA A 112 8.75 -16.24 -1.45
N CYS A 113 8.15 -16.83 -2.48
CA CYS A 113 6.96 -16.28 -3.16
C CYS A 113 5.74 -16.23 -2.23
N LYS A 114 5.51 -17.24 -1.41
CA LYS A 114 4.44 -17.22 -0.38
C LYS A 114 4.64 -16.06 0.60
N LYS A 115 5.87 -15.83 1.07
CA LYS A 115 6.19 -14.70 1.96
C LYS A 115 6.00 -13.36 1.25
N ALA A 116 6.34 -13.28 -0.04
CA ALA A 116 6.16 -12.07 -0.84
C ALA A 116 4.68 -11.73 -1.13
N CYS A 117 3.73 -12.64 -0.86
CA CYS A 117 2.31 -12.31 -0.89
C CYS A 117 1.87 -11.44 0.32
N LYS A 118 2.63 -11.44 1.43
CA LYS A 118 2.19 -10.77 2.67
C LYS A 118 2.06 -9.26 2.53
N PRO A 119 3.06 -8.49 2.04
CA PRO A 119 2.93 -7.05 1.89
C PRO A 119 1.73 -6.61 1.01
N PRO A 120 1.50 -7.17 -0.19
CA PRO A 120 0.34 -6.80 -0.98
C PRO A 120 -0.99 -7.22 -0.35
N LEU A 121 -1.07 -8.34 0.39
CA LEU A 121 -2.27 -8.71 1.14
C LEU A 121 -2.57 -7.72 2.26
N ASP A 122 -1.56 -7.27 3.00
CA ASP A 122 -1.72 -6.26 4.04
C ASP A 122 -2.13 -4.91 3.44
N THR A 123 -1.55 -4.53 2.30
CA THR A 123 -1.94 -3.33 1.55
C THR A 123 -3.41 -3.38 1.16
N LEU A 124 -3.87 -4.51 0.62
CA LEU A 124 -5.27 -4.73 0.25
C LEU A 124 -6.19 -4.59 1.47
N ASP A 125 -5.88 -5.29 2.56
CA ASP A 125 -6.68 -5.28 3.79
C ASP A 125 -6.83 -3.86 4.37
N ILE A 126 -5.72 -3.10 4.42
CA ILE A 126 -5.74 -1.71 4.88
C ILE A 126 -6.57 -0.83 3.94
N CYS A 127 -6.44 -0.98 2.63
CA CYS A 127 -7.20 -0.17 1.68
C CYS A 127 -8.71 -0.47 1.77
N VAL A 128 -9.10 -1.72 2.00
CA VAL A 128 -10.51 -2.07 2.27
C VAL A 128 -11.01 -1.40 3.54
N LYS A 129 -10.20 -1.38 4.61
CA LYS A 129 -10.54 -0.70 5.88
C LYS A 129 -10.60 0.83 5.76
N LEU A 130 -9.90 1.41 4.79
CA LEU A 130 -9.95 2.85 4.50
C LEU A 130 -11.21 3.27 3.73
N LEU A 131 -11.89 2.37 3.01
CA LEU A 131 -13.10 2.73 2.23
C LEU A 131 -14.22 3.37 3.09
N PRO A 132 -14.61 2.83 4.25
CA PRO A 132 -15.59 3.47 5.11
C PRO A 132 -15.12 4.85 5.63
N LEU A 133 -13.83 5.07 5.83
CA LEU A 133 -13.28 6.35 6.24
C LEU A 133 -13.35 7.38 5.10
N ALA A 134 -13.08 6.95 3.86
CA ALA A 134 -13.29 7.78 2.66
C ALA A 134 -14.75 8.18 2.53
N ARG A 135 -15.68 7.25 2.74
CA ARG A 135 -17.12 7.54 2.76
C ARG A 135 -17.48 8.58 3.83
N THR A 136 -16.98 8.42 5.05
CA THR A 136 -17.19 9.39 6.14
C THR A 136 -16.69 10.78 5.76
N SER A 137 -15.49 10.88 5.12
CA SER A 137 -14.94 12.15 4.67
C SER A 137 -15.82 12.81 3.59
N ILE A 138 -16.45 12.03 2.71
CA ILE A 138 -17.37 12.53 1.67
C ILE A 138 -18.69 12.99 2.28
N GLU A 139 -19.30 12.17 3.15
CA GLU A 139 -20.64 12.43 3.70
C GLU A 139 -20.65 13.58 4.71
N ARG A 140 -19.55 13.78 5.46
CA ARG A 140 -19.46 14.76 6.56
C ARG A 140 -18.50 15.91 6.24
N GLY A 141 -17.74 15.81 5.15
CA GLY A 141 -16.74 16.79 4.75
C GLY A 141 -17.36 18.10 4.24
N ASP A 142 -16.57 19.17 4.31
CA ASP A 142 -16.94 20.45 3.72
C ASP A 142 -17.06 20.33 2.20
N LYS A 143 -18.13 20.91 1.64
CA LYS A 143 -18.45 20.85 0.20
C LYS A 143 -17.32 21.37 -0.72
N ASN A 144 -16.46 22.25 -0.20
CA ASN A 144 -15.36 22.81 -0.99
C ASN A 144 -14.19 21.85 -1.18
N VAL A 145 -14.09 20.78 -0.38
CA VAL A 145 -13.03 19.77 -0.43
C VAL A 145 -13.56 18.34 -0.57
N VAL A 146 -14.87 18.17 -0.79
CA VAL A 146 -15.47 16.84 -0.94
C VAL A 146 -14.92 16.08 -2.15
N SER A 147 -14.49 16.78 -3.20
CA SER A 147 -13.85 16.20 -4.38
C SER A 147 -12.61 15.39 -4.03
N ASP A 148 -11.83 15.82 -3.04
CA ASP A 148 -10.64 15.10 -2.58
C ASP A 148 -11.01 13.77 -1.89
N GLY A 149 -12.16 13.72 -1.21
CA GLY A 149 -12.73 12.47 -0.70
C GLY A 149 -13.09 11.48 -1.81
N TYR A 150 -13.68 11.98 -2.92
CA TYR A 150 -13.93 11.12 -4.10
C TYR A 150 -12.64 10.64 -4.75
N VAL A 151 -11.61 11.50 -4.86
CA VAL A 151 -10.28 11.10 -5.35
C VAL A 151 -9.69 10.02 -4.46
N ALA A 152 -9.74 10.18 -3.13
CA ALA A 152 -9.29 9.16 -2.19
C ALA A 152 -9.98 7.81 -2.43
N GLY A 153 -11.31 7.80 -2.58
CA GLY A 153 -12.06 6.58 -2.87
C GLY A 153 -11.63 5.89 -4.17
N ARG A 154 -11.38 6.66 -5.24
CA ARG A 154 -10.87 6.12 -6.51
C ARG A 154 -9.46 5.57 -6.39
N MET A 155 -8.59 6.26 -5.66
CA MET A 155 -7.23 5.79 -5.40
C MET A 155 -7.23 4.49 -4.59
N LEU A 156 -8.10 4.35 -3.60
CA LEU A 156 -8.25 3.10 -2.84
C LEU A 156 -8.68 1.94 -3.73
N LEU A 157 -9.64 2.14 -4.63
CA LEU A 157 -10.05 1.11 -5.58
C LEU A 157 -8.90 0.70 -6.51
N ALA A 158 -8.14 1.65 -7.04
CA ALA A 158 -6.96 1.37 -7.85
C ALA A 158 -5.90 0.62 -7.04
N CYS A 159 -5.67 0.99 -5.77
CA CYS A 159 -4.75 0.32 -4.88
C CYS A 159 -5.16 -1.14 -4.62
N ILE A 160 -6.44 -1.40 -4.33
CA ILE A 160 -6.98 -2.74 -4.11
C ILE A 160 -6.70 -3.64 -5.31
N TRP A 161 -7.03 -3.19 -6.54
CA TRP A 161 -6.76 -3.96 -7.74
C TRP A 161 -5.26 -4.16 -7.99
N SER A 162 -4.44 -3.15 -7.75
CA SER A 162 -2.99 -3.27 -7.87
C SER A 162 -2.42 -4.29 -6.89
N ALA A 163 -2.90 -4.30 -5.65
CA ALA A 163 -2.51 -5.29 -4.65
C ALA A 163 -2.93 -6.72 -5.06
N VAL A 164 -4.14 -6.90 -5.59
CA VAL A 164 -4.60 -8.21 -6.13
C VAL A 164 -3.67 -8.71 -7.22
N TYR A 165 -3.24 -7.87 -8.17
CA TYR A 165 -2.29 -8.29 -9.21
C TYR A 165 -0.94 -8.73 -8.63
N ASN A 166 -0.44 -8.03 -7.59
CA ASN A 166 0.81 -8.41 -6.93
C ASN A 166 0.67 -9.72 -6.13
N VAL A 167 -0.46 -9.99 -5.50
CA VAL A 167 -0.74 -11.30 -4.89
C VAL A 167 -0.77 -12.38 -5.96
N ASN A 168 -1.49 -12.16 -7.06
CA ASN A 168 -1.65 -13.16 -8.12
C ASN A 168 -0.31 -13.54 -8.77
N ILE A 169 0.57 -12.58 -9.06
CA ILE A 169 1.88 -12.91 -9.64
C ILE A 169 2.73 -13.72 -8.67
N ASN A 170 2.75 -13.38 -7.38
CA ASN A 170 3.52 -14.11 -6.38
C ASN A 170 2.97 -15.52 -6.14
N THR A 171 1.65 -15.71 -6.11
CA THR A 171 1.02 -17.04 -6.01
C THR A 171 1.26 -17.87 -7.27
N GLY A 172 1.16 -17.28 -8.46
CA GLY A 172 1.47 -17.93 -9.73
C GLY A 172 2.92 -18.43 -9.77
N LEU A 173 3.88 -17.61 -9.38
CA LEU A 173 5.29 -18.00 -9.30
C LEU A 173 5.52 -19.13 -8.27
N SER A 174 4.82 -19.12 -7.15
CA SER A 174 4.88 -20.22 -6.17
C SER A 174 4.39 -21.54 -6.74
N LEU A 175 3.31 -21.53 -7.53
CA LEU A 175 2.70 -22.73 -8.12
C LEU A 175 3.50 -23.31 -9.30
N ILE A 176 4.18 -22.47 -10.09
CA ILE A 176 4.99 -22.93 -11.24
C ILE A 176 6.19 -23.75 -10.76
N HIS A 177 6.62 -23.59 -9.52
CA HIS A 177 7.77 -24.27 -8.94
C HIS A 177 7.41 -25.44 -7.99
N ILE A 178 6.14 -25.81 -7.89
CA ILE A 178 5.67 -27.03 -7.21
C ILE A 178 5.46 -28.15 -8.24
#